data_714a114f1c04140dc3f49f418a78a1ec
#
_entry.id   714a114f1c04140dc3f49f418a78a1ec
#
_cell.length_a   1.000
_cell.length_b   1.000
_cell.length_c   1.000
_cell.angle_alpha   90.00
_cell.angle_beta   90.00
_cell.angle_gamma   90.00
#
_symmetry.space_group_name_H-M   'P 1'
#
loop_
_entity.id
_entity.type
_entity.pdbx_description
1 polymer ?
#
loop_
_entity_poly.entity_id
_entity_poly.type
_entity_poly.pdbx_seq_one_letter_code
_entity_poly.pdbx_strand_id
1 'polypeptide(L)'
;MKIIFYGYNGWIGNQLYNLLKKEIKNKNYNLIIGNCRLEDYNNLLNEIENIEPDRIITTTGRTYGDNINSIDYLEDKLHINVRDNLYGPLNLQKICEKLNIHLTYFGTGCIYSNDNNNYEYTEEDKPNFFGSSYSIIKGFTNDYLQNCKNILHIRIRMPINSENHPRNFITKLLTYENICSMYNSMTILPDLLPIAIDLCIKKHCGTINLVNPGFISHNEILELYKQIVDPDFTWNNFSIDEQNALLKSRRSNNYLSTNKLLSLYPDIPSIKISIQNILKNYPKPEKIDNILVTGGCGFIGSNFINFILEKNNNINIVNIDAMYYCSNENNISKKFRDLNNYKLIKGNLNELKLINILKENNIKYVINFAAQSHVCTSFTNSLQYTKDNILGSHNLLEACKNYNKLIKFIHISTDEVYGESIHNIKSENSVLNPTNPYAATKAGIELIIQSYITSYKFPAIIVRSNNVYGNNQYPEKLIPKFIKLLKENKKLSIHGTGESLRAFVHINDYCNAINILLKKGKLNEIYNISSLDEYSVSNIAKLLVDIIKKNKDYAKYIEYVEDRPFNDKRYFINSKKLEQLGWKIETNFKEELTKLALSEH
;
A
#
# COMPACT_ATOMS: atom_id res chain seq x y z
N MET A 1 35.41 27.44 -7.14
CA MET A 1 34.08 27.86 -6.64
C MET A 1 33.63 26.90 -5.56
N LYS A 2 33.28 27.40 -4.38
CA LYS A 2 32.73 26.62 -3.26
C LYS A 2 31.22 26.74 -3.27
N ILE A 3 30.51 25.60 -3.18
CA ILE A 3 29.05 25.55 -3.16
C ILE A 3 28.60 24.80 -1.89
N ILE A 4 27.82 25.44 -1.02
CA ILE A 4 27.13 24.72 0.07
C ILE A 4 25.76 24.27 -0.41
N PHE A 5 25.41 23.04 -0.05
CA PHE A 5 24.13 22.45 -0.40
C PHE A 5 23.36 21.98 0.84
N TYR A 6 22.20 22.60 1.11
CA TYR A 6 21.28 22.21 2.17
C TYR A 6 20.10 21.40 1.61
N GLY A 7 19.71 20.32 2.29
CA GLY A 7 18.57 19.49 1.91
C GLY A 7 18.91 18.34 0.95
N TYR A 8 20.17 17.92 0.86
CA TYR A 8 20.62 16.84 -0.03
C TYR A 8 19.98 15.46 0.27
N ASN A 9 19.52 15.22 1.52
CA ASN A 9 18.83 13.98 1.91
C ASN A 9 17.40 13.89 1.36
N GLY A 10 16.81 15.01 0.89
CA GLY A 10 15.49 15.00 0.27
C GLY A 10 15.51 14.36 -1.11
N TRP A 11 14.37 13.86 -1.60
CA TRP A 11 14.28 13.18 -2.90
C TRP A 11 14.76 14.06 -4.09
N ILE A 12 14.33 15.33 -4.15
CA ILE A 12 14.82 16.28 -5.18
C ILE A 12 16.28 16.65 -4.90
N GLY A 13 16.59 16.91 -3.62
CA GLY A 13 17.95 17.31 -3.22
C GLY A 13 18.99 16.25 -3.58
N ASN A 14 18.70 14.97 -3.38
CA ASN A 14 19.59 13.88 -3.73
C ASN A 14 19.86 13.81 -5.25
N GLN A 15 18.82 13.97 -6.08
CA GLN A 15 18.97 13.99 -7.53
C GLN A 15 19.82 15.19 -7.99
N LEU A 16 19.54 16.39 -7.47
CA LEU A 16 20.29 17.60 -7.77
C LEU A 16 21.76 17.49 -7.31
N TYR A 17 21.99 16.95 -6.11
CA TYR A 17 23.33 16.70 -5.59
C TYR A 17 24.14 15.76 -6.48
N ASN A 18 23.53 14.66 -6.94
CA ASN A 18 24.20 13.70 -7.81
C ASN A 18 24.52 14.28 -9.19
N LEU A 19 23.66 15.14 -9.74
CA LEU A 19 23.93 15.86 -10.97
C LEU A 19 25.07 16.86 -10.78
N LEU A 20 25.04 17.69 -9.73
CA LEU A 20 26.13 18.61 -9.38
C LEU A 20 27.47 17.88 -9.23
N LYS A 21 27.47 16.71 -8.55
CA LYS A 21 28.69 15.90 -8.37
C LYS A 21 29.28 15.40 -9.68
N LYS A 22 28.46 15.15 -10.70
CA LYS A 22 28.91 14.78 -12.05
C LYS A 22 29.51 16.00 -12.78
N GLU A 23 28.84 17.15 -12.71
CA GLU A 23 29.33 18.40 -13.32
C GLU A 23 30.64 18.86 -12.72
N ILE A 24 30.82 18.69 -11.41
CA ILE A 24 32.03 19.09 -10.65
C ILE A 24 33.26 18.31 -11.08
N LYS A 25 33.13 17.03 -11.45
CA LYS A 25 34.26 16.21 -11.94
C LYS A 25 34.97 16.85 -13.17
N ASN A 26 34.24 17.66 -13.91
CA ASN A 26 34.72 18.31 -15.13
C ASN A 26 35.15 19.79 -14.92
N LYS A 27 34.88 20.36 -13.73
CA LYS A 27 35.15 21.77 -13.39
C LYS A 27 35.65 21.83 -11.94
N ASN A 28 36.60 22.71 -11.65
CA ASN A 28 37.24 22.82 -10.32
C ASN A 28 36.29 23.45 -9.26
N TYR A 29 35.16 22.77 -8.94
CA TYR A 29 34.19 23.18 -7.94
C TYR A 29 34.29 22.31 -6.69
N ASN A 30 34.12 22.93 -5.52
CA ASN A 30 34.05 22.22 -4.24
C ASN A 30 32.61 22.23 -3.73
N LEU A 31 31.96 21.06 -3.68
CA LEU A 31 30.60 20.90 -3.20
C LEU A 31 30.62 20.41 -1.74
N ILE A 32 30.07 21.21 -0.85
CA ILE A 32 30.05 21.00 0.59
C ILE A 32 28.61 20.78 1.03
N ILE A 33 28.37 19.78 1.84
CA ILE A 33 27.07 19.53 2.43
C ILE A 33 26.93 20.39 3.68
N GLY A 34 25.89 21.23 3.72
CA GLY A 34 25.55 21.99 4.90
C GLY A 34 24.90 21.08 5.96
N ASN A 35 25.35 21.19 7.20
CA ASN A 35 24.93 20.36 8.33
C ASN A 35 23.98 21.08 9.29
N CYS A 36 24.00 22.40 9.31
CA CYS A 36 23.15 23.19 10.20
C CYS A 36 21.69 23.17 9.77
N ARG A 37 20.82 23.24 10.74
CA ARG A 37 19.39 23.45 10.49
C ARG A 37 19.15 24.93 10.19
N LEU A 38 18.32 25.20 9.16
CA LEU A 38 18.11 26.57 8.70
C LEU A 38 17.40 27.48 9.72
N GLU A 39 16.65 26.93 10.65
CA GLU A 39 16.02 27.70 11.73
C GLU A 39 16.99 28.17 12.83
N ASP A 40 18.16 27.58 12.92
CA ASP A 40 19.20 27.96 13.88
C ASP A 40 20.14 29.01 13.27
N TYR A 41 19.74 30.28 13.39
CA TYR A 41 20.42 31.40 12.74
C TYR A 41 21.92 31.49 13.11
N ASN A 42 22.26 31.32 14.40
CA ASN A 42 23.64 31.53 14.86
C ASN A 42 24.58 30.42 14.39
N ASN A 43 24.17 29.16 14.51
CA ASN A 43 24.97 28.05 14.01
C ASN A 43 25.07 28.05 12.48
N LEU A 44 23.99 28.42 11.80
CA LEU A 44 23.96 28.55 10.33
C LEU A 44 24.90 29.67 9.85
N LEU A 45 24.88 30.83 10.51
CA LEU A 45 25.81 31.95 10.19
C LEU A 45 27.27 31.52 10.39
N ASN A 46 27.60 30.93 11.54
CA ASN A 46 28.95 30.44 11.84
C ASN A 46 29.43 29.38 10.81
N GLU A 47 28.58 28.47 10.42
CA GLU A 47 28.93 27.47 9.39
C GLU A 47 29.24 28.13 8.05
N ILE A 48 28.43 29.11 7.62
CA ILE A 48 28.59 29.79 6.35
C ILE A 48 29.83 30.73 6.37
N GLU A 49 30.05 31.45 7.46
CA GLU A 49 31.24 32.32 7.62
C GLU A 49 32.55 31.51 7.64
N ASN A 50 32.57 30.33 8.27
CA ASN A 50 33.76 29.45 8.30
C ASN A 50 34.07 28.80 6.93
N ILE A 51 33.04 28.53 6.12
CA ILE A 51 33.21 27.89 4.80
C ILE A 51 33.49 28.90 3.72
N GLU A 52 32.97 30.11 3.82
CA GLU A 52 33.07 31.19 2.81
C GLU A 52 32.64 30.69 1.41
N PRO A 53 31.39 30.30 1.20
CA PRO A 53 30.96 29.77 -0.09
C PRO A 53 30.70 30.87 -1.12
N ASP A 54 30.92 30.55 -2.39
CA ASP A 54 30.53 31.41 -3.53
C ASP A 54 29.04 31.33 -3.84
N ARG A 55 28.42 30.19 -3.51
CA ARG A 55 27.01 29.83 -3.79
C ARG A 55 26.42 28.99 -2.67
N ILE A 56 25.14 29.22 -2.42
CA ILE A 56 24.34 28.34 -1.56
C ILE A 56 23.15 27.83 -2.37
N ILE A 57 22.91 26.52 -2.32
CA ILE A 57 21.74 25.87 -2.90
C ILE A 57 20.93 25.26 -1.77
N THR A 58 19.62 25.45 -1.76
CA THR A 58 18.74 24.80 -0.80
C THR A 58 17.48 24.22 -1.44
N THR A 59 17.24 22.94 -1.13
CA THR A 59 16.00 22.22 -1.44
C THR A 59 15.23 21.87 -0.17
N THR A 60 15.53 22.56 0.92
CA THR A 60 14.86 22.33 2.20
C THR A 60 13.40 22.79 2.17
N GLY A 61 12.59 22.10 2.94
CA GLY A 61 11.16 22.37 3.10
C GLY A 61 10.42 21.15 3.60
N ARG A 62 9.31 21.37 4.26
CA ARG A 62 8.47 20.30 4.82
C ARG A 62 7.18 20.17 4.02
N THR A 63 6.84 18.95 3.61
CA THR A 63 5.57 18.61 2.93
C THR A 63 4.91 17.35 3.50
N TYR A 64 5.48 16.75 4.56
CA TYR A 64 5.09 15.45 5.10
C TYR A 64 5.67 15.19 6.49
N GLY A 65 5.15 14.18 7.18
CA GLY A 65 5.66 13.68 8.46
C GLY A 65 4.70 12.65 9.06
N ASP A 66 5.10 11.99 10.16
CA ASP A 66 4.29 11.06 10.94
C ASP A 66 3.51 10.04 10.07
N ASN A 67 4.17 9.45 9.06
CA ASN A 67 3.59 8.52 8.07
C ASN A 67 2.53 9.12 7.12
N ILE A 68 2.25 10.44 7.18
CA ILE A 68 1.37 11.14 6.23
C ILE A 68 2.24 11.68 5.07
N ASN A 69 2.08 11.09 3.88
CA ASN A 69 2.87 11.44 2.69
C ASN A 69 2.24 12.58 1.87
N SER A 70 1.62 13.56 2.52
CA SER A 70 0.98 14.72 1.90
C SER A 70 1.08 15.96 2.77
N ILE A 71 0.70 17.13 2.20
CA ILE A 71 0.65 18.40 2.92
C ILE A 71 -0.40 18.43 4.04
N ASP A 72 -1.34 17.50 4.06
CA ASP A 72 -2.34 17.37 5.14
C ASP A 72 -1.69 17.19 6.52
N TYR A 73 -0.46 16.66 6.57
CA TYR A 73 0.36 16.63 7.78
C TYR A 73 0.55 18.01 8.41
N LEU A 74 0.67 19.05 7.59
CA LEU A 74 0.99 20.39 8.05
C LEU A 74 -0.22 21.17 8.55
N GLU A 75 -1.45 20.71 8.27
CA GLU A 75 -2.67 21.35 8.79
C GLU A 75 -2.75 21.26 10.31
N ASP A 76 -2.32 20.14 10.88
CA ASP A 76 -2.29 19.93 12.35
C ASP A 76 -0.93 20.33 12.97
N LYS A 77 0.06 20.75 12.18
CA LYS A 77 1.45 21.03 12.61
C LYS A 77 1.94 22.39 12.12
N LEU A 78 1.13 23.43 12.34
CA LEU A 78 1.43 24.77 11.83
C LEU A 78 2.80 25.31 12.29
N HIS A 79 3.20 25.04 13.54
CA HIS A 79 4.51 25.45 14.05
C HIS A 79 5.68 24.84 13.29
N ILE A 80 5.56 23.57 12.84
CA ILE A 80 6.57 22.91 12.00
C ILE A 80 6.55 23.53 10.60
N ASN A 81 5.36 23.81 10.05
CA ASN A 81 5.21 24.45 8.75
C ASN A 81 5.89 25.82 8.72
N VAL A 82 5.61 26.68 9.70
CA VAL A 82 6.21 28.01 9.83
C VAL A 82 7.73 27.90 10.00
N ARG A 83 8.19 27.03 10.89
CA ARG A 83 9.62 26.83 11.14
C ARG A 83 10.38 26.41 9.87
N ASP A 84 9.91 25.35 9.19
CA ASP A 84 10.66 24.68 8.10
C ASP A 84 10.42 25.38 6.75
N ASN A 85 9.27 26.01 6.53
CA ASN A 85 8.89 26.59 5.23
C ASN A 85 8.91 28.12 5.18
N LEU A 86 9.07 28.81 6.32
CA LEU A 86 9.20 30.26 6.38
C LEU A 86 10.50 30.68 7.09
N TYR A 87 10.65 30.42 8.40
CA TYR A 87 11.80 30.90 9.16
C TYR A 87 13.14 30.39 8.63
N GLY A 88 13.25 29.11 8.31
CA GLY A 88 14.48 28.56 7.76
C GLY A 88 14.93 29.27 6.48
N PRO A 89 14.08 29.37 5.45
CA PRO A 89 14.40 30.13 4.23
C PRO A 89 14.75 31.60 4.46
N LEU A 90 14.01 32.30 5.35
CA LEU A 90 14.27 33.71 5.65
C LEU A 90 15.63 33.90 6.35
N ASN A 91 15.97 33.05 7.31
CA ASN A 91 17.27 33.09 7.99
C ASN A 91 18.41 32.91 6.99
N LEU A 92 18.30 31.90 6.11
CA LEU A 92 19.33 31.64 5.10
C LEU A 92 19.49 32.83 4.14
N GLN A 93 18.38 33.38 3.67
CA GLN A 93 18.43 34.54 2.75
C GLN A 93 19.06 35.78 3.44
N LYS A 94 18.67 36.05 4.71
CA LYS A 94 19.25 37.17 5.49
C LYS A 94 20.77 37.03 5.66
N ILE A 95 21.27 35.82 5.88
CA ILE A 95 22.71 35.52 5.96
C ILE A 95 23.36 35.72 4.61
N CYS A 96 22.75 35.23 3.51
CA CYS A 96 23.26 35.38 2.16
C CYS A 96 23.33 36.85 1.75
N GLU A 97 22.35 37.66 2.13
CA GLU A 97 22.37 39.12 1.87
C GLU A 97 23.49 39.82 2.65
N LYS A 98 23.62 39.53 3.98
CA LYS A 98 24.68 40.07 4.85
C LYS A 98 26.07 39.77 4.30
N LEU A 99 26.29 38.54 3.80
CA LEU A 99 27.61 38.08 3.32
C LEU A 99 27.78 38.22 1.81
N ASN A 100 26.80 38.80 1.10
CA ASN A 100 26.80 38.98 -0.36
C ASN A 100 27.00 37.66 -1.15
N ILE A 101 26.37 36.55 -0.66
CA ILE A 101 26.43 35.22 -1.26
C ILE A 101 25.20 35.00 -2.13
N HIS A 102 25.37 34.42 -3.33
CA HIS A 102 24.24 34.07 -4.20
C HIS A 102 23.52 32.85 -3.67
N LEU A 103 22.20 32.97 -3.43
CA LEU A 103 21.30 31.90 -2.96
C LEU A 103 20.47 31.35 -4.11
N THR A 104 20.43 30.01 -4.27
CA THR A 104 19.44 29.31 -5.09
C THR A 104 18.45 28.58 -4.17
N TYR A 105 17.19 29.00 -4.18
CA TYR A 105 16.14 28.46 -3.36
C TYR A 105 15.06 27.75 -4.19
N PHE A 106 14.75 26.50 -3.83
CA PHE A 106 13.67 25.74 -4.45
C PHE A 106 12.35 25.98 -3.70
N GLY A 107 11.50 26.79 -4.30
CA GLY A 107 10.14 27.07 -3.87
C GLY A 107 9.11 26.20 -4.58
N THR A 108 7.86 26.68 -4.62
CA THR A 108 6.72 25.93 -5.19
C THR A 108 5.77 26.84 -5.95
N GLY A 109 5.15 26.31 -7.01
CA GLY A 109 4.01 26.93 -7.68
C GLY A 109 2.64 26.55 -7.07
N CYS A 110 2.60 25.77 -5.98
CA CYS A 110 1.35 25.45 -5.28
C CYS A 110 0.80 26.61 -4.44
N ILE A 111 1.05 27.83 -4.85
CA ILE A 111 0.61 29.09 -4.22
C ILE A 111 -0.44 29.84 -5.06
N TYR A 112 -0.85 29.25 -6.17
CA TYR A 112 -1.83 29.83 -7.08
C TYR A 112 -3.09 28.95 -7.19
N SER A 113 -4.23 29.58 -7.49
CA SER A 113 -5.50 28.93 -7.76
C SER A 113 -6.04 29.34 -9.13
N ASN A 114 -6.54 28.36 -9.89
CA ASN A 114 -7.07 28.60 -11.23
C ASN A 114 -8.60 28.78 -11.17
N ASP A 115 -9.06 29.68 -10.31
CA ASP A 115 -10.50 29.97 -10.15
C ASP A 115 -11.08 30.69 -11.36
N ASN A 116 -10.26 31.18 -12.31
CA ASN A 116 -10.67 31.90 -13.50
C ASN A 116 -9.84 31.52 -14.74
N ASN A 117 -10.49 30.83 -15.68
CA ASN A 117 -10.21 30.86 -17.13
C ASN A 117 -8.76 30.71 -17.61
N ASN A 118 -8.12 29.55 -17.40
CA ASN A 118 -6.85 29.18 -18.06
C ASN A 118 -5.73 30.23 -17.95
N TYR A 119 -5.72 31.04 -16.90
CA TYR A 119 -4.68 32.04 -16.69
C TYR A 119 -3.33 31.37 -16.35
N GLU A 120 -2.29 31.77 -17.08
CA GLU A 120 -0.92 31.32 -16.83
C GLU A 120 -0.21 32.31 -15.91
N TYR A 121 0.08 31.86 -14.67
CA TYR A 121 0.75 32.69 -13.69
C TYR A 121 2.21 32.92 -14.06
N THR A 122 2.58 34.18 -14.19
CA THR A 122 3.97 34.66 -14.44
C THR A 122 4.80 34.67 -13.15
N GLU A 123 6.04 34.97 -13.26
CA GLU A 123 6.93 35.14 -12.11
C GLU A 123 6.58 36.35 -11.25
N GLU A 124 5.88 37.34 -11.82
CA GLU A 124 5.51 38.60 -11.17
C GLU A 124 4.17 38.55 -10.44
N ASP A 125 3.37 37.49 -10.69
CA ASP A 125 2.07 37.36 -10.06
C ASP A 125 2.17 37.07 -8.56
N LYS A 126 1.23 37.66 -7.78
CA LYS A 126 1.13 37.43 -6.34
C LYS A 126 0.41 36.13 -6.03
N PRO A 127 0.84 35.39 -4.99
CA PRO A 127 0.12 34.23 -4.50
C PRO A 127 -1.35 34.53 -4.18
N ASN A 128 -2.27 33.65 -4.62
CA ASN A 128 -3.71 33.81 -4.43
C ASN A 128 -4.42 32.53 -3.93
N PHE A 129 -3.68 31.48 -3.61
CA PHE A 129 -4.26 30.22 -3.11
C PHE A 129 -4.06 30.07 -1.60
N PHE A 130 -5.17 30.08 -0.87
CA PHE A 130 -5.23 30.02 0.60
C PHE A 130 -5.90 28.72 1.11
N GLY A 131 -6.02 27.71 0.27
CA GLY A 131 -6.73 26.46 0.58
C GLY A 131 -5.96 25.46 1.45
N SER A 132 -4.70 25.75 1.80
CA SER A 132 -3.90 24.93 2.71
C SER A 132 -2.91 25.79 3.51
N SER A 133 -2.60 25.37 4.74
CA SER A 133 -1.59 26.04 5.58
C SER A 133 -0.21 26.06 4.89
N TYR A 134 0.12 24.99 4.18
CA TYR A 134 1.34 24.90 3.38
C TYR A 134 1.43 26.01 2.31
N SER A 135 0.38 26.17 1.54
CA SER A 135 0.36 27.15 0.44
C SER A 135 0.39 28.59 0.96
N ILE A 136 -0.30 28.86 2.07
CA ILE A 136 -0.27 30.18 2.75
C ILE A 136 1.16 30.52 3.17
N ILE A 137 1.82 29.62 3.89
CA ILE A 137 3.20 29.84 4.39
C ILE A 137 4.19 29.97 3.23
N LYS A 138 4.05 29.13 2.20
CA LYS A 138 4.91 29.24 0.99
C LYS A 138 4.62 30.51 0.19
N GLY A 139 3.39 31.01 0.19
CA GLY A 139 3.03 32.30 -0.38
C GLY A 139 3.78 33.46 0.29
N PHE A 140 3.78 33.53 1.63
CA PHE A 140 4.56 34.52 2.38
C PHE A 140 6.07 34.41 2.10
N THR A 141 6.60 33.20 2.05
CA THR A 141 8.02 32.97 1.71
C THR A 141 8.33 33.47 0.29
N ASN A 142 7.43 33.18 -0.67
CA ASN A 142 7.56 33.65 -2.04
C ASN A 142 7.59 35.18 -2.13
N ASP A 143 6.62 35.87 -1.50
CA ASP A 143 6.53 37.33 -1.54
C ASP A 143 7.74 38.02 -0.91
N TYR A 144 8.29 37.44 0.16
CA TYR A 144 9.52 37.95 0.76
C TYR A 144 10.72 37.76 -0.19
N LEU A 145 10.97 36.55 -0.68
CA LEU A 145 12.13 36.21 -1.47
C LEU A 145 12.13 36.87 -2.85
N GLN A 146 10.95 37.13 -3.43
CA GLN A 146 10.81 37.81 -4.73
C GLN A 146 11.37 39.24 -4.73
N ASN A 147 11.38 39.91 -3.56
CA ASN A 147 11.89 41.26 -3.38
C ASN A 147 13.38 41.31 -2.96
N CYS A 148 14.02 40.15 -2.76
CA CYS A 148 15.41 40.07 -2.34
C CYS A 148 16.37 40.14 -3.54
N LYS A 149 17.53 40.75 -3.31
CA LYS A 149 18.62 40.77 -4.28
C LYS A 149 19.47 39.49 -4.15
N ASN A 150 20.23 39.19 -5.19
CA ASN A 150 21.23 38.11 -5.19
C ASN A 150 20.64 36.69 -4.92
N ILE A 151 19.38 36.47 -5.30
CA ILE A 151 18.67 35.18 -5.14
C ILE A 151 18.12 34.69 -6.48
N LEU A 152 18.28 33.40 -6.74
CA LEU A 152 17.53 32.64 -7.74
C LEU A 152 16.42 31.87 -7.02
N HIS A 153 15.20 32.33 -7.17
CA HIS A 153 14.01 31.67 -6.61
C HIS A 153 13.35 30.80 -7.68
N ILE A 154 13.44 29.48 -7.52
CA ILE A 154 12.90 28.48 -8.44
C ILE A 154 11.54 27.97 -7.95
N ARG A 155 10.49 28.14 -8.75
CA ARG A 155 9.18 27.55 -8.47
C ARG A 155 9.02 26.25 -9.23
N ILE A 156 8.97 25.12 -8.52
CA ILE A 156 8.69 23.79 -9.08
C ILE A 156 7.24 23.38 -8.77
N ARG A 157 6.72 22.40 -9.52
CA ARG A 157 5.36 21.90 -9.32
C ARG A 157 5.25 20.43 -9.67
N MET A 158 4.57 19.64 -8.80
CA MET A 158 4.31 18.20 -9.05
C MET A 158 5.50 17.48 -9.66
N PRO A 159 6.63 17.35 -8.95
CA PRO A 159 7.88 16.85 -9.51
C PRO A 159 7.77 15.37 -9.93
N ILE A 160 8.33 15.06 -11.11
CA ILE A 160 8.25 13.76 -11.78
C ILE A 160 9.62 13.30 -12.25
N ASN A 161 9.91 12.00 -12.08
CA ASN A 161 11.00 11.28 -12.74
C ASN A 161 10.57 9.85 -13.07
N SER A 162 11.49 8.99 -13.54
CA SER A 162 11.22 7.59 -13.88
C SER A 162 11.31 6.61 -12.70
N GLU A 163 11.53 7.07 -11.47
CA GLU A 163 11.67 6.19 -10.30
C GLU A 163 10.31 5.88 -9.67
N ASN A 164 10.11 4.65 -9.24
CA ASN A 164 8.98 4.28 -8.38
C ASN A 164 9.26 4.72 -6.93
N HIS A 165 9.11 6.02 -6.67
CA HIS A 165 9.40 6.63 -5.38
C HIS A 165 8.15 7.31 -4.79
N PRO A 166 7.86 7.21 -3.48
CA PRO A 166 6.64 7.79 -2.87
C PRO A 166 6.48 9.30 -3.03
N ARG A 167 7.55 10.02 -3.39
CA ARG A 167 7.54 11.46 -3.69
C ARG A 167 7.27 11.79 -5.14
N ASN A 168 7.47 10.84 -6.05
CA ASN A 168 7.18 10.99 -7.46
C ASN A 168 5.67 11.13 -7.68
N PHE A 169 5.27 12.17 -8.41
CA PHE A 169 3.85 12.43 -8.62
C PHE A 169 3.15 11.31 -9.38
N ILE A 170 3.79 10.68 -10.38
CA ILE A 170 3.23 9.49 -11.06
C ILE A 170 3.00 8.36 -10.06
N THR A 171 4.00 8.03 -9.23
CA THR A 171 3.85 6.98 -8.22
C THR A 171 2.67 7.25 -7.28
N LYS A 172 2.45 8.51 -6.88
CA LYS A 172 1.29 8.89 -6.07
C LYS A 172 -0.02 8.65 -6.79
N LEU A 173 -0.14 9.08 -8.05
CA LEU A 173 -1.35 8.84 -8.85
C LEU A 173 -1.69 7.35 -8.93
N LEU A 174 -0.69 6.49 -9.11
CA LEU A 174 -0.88 5.04 -9.20
C LEU A 174 -1.34 4.38 -7.89
N THR A 175 -1.24 5.08 -6.75
CA THR A 175 -1.71 4.56 -5.45
C THR A 175 -3.13 4.99 -5.09
N TYR A 176 -3.72 5.95 -5.82
CA TYR A 176 -5.05 6.46 -5.55
C TYR A 176 -6.12 5.63 -6.28
N GLU A 177 -7.18 5.25 -5.59
CA GLU A 177 -8.34 4.57 -6.19
C GLU A 177 -9.21 5.54 -7.00
N ASN A 178 -9.35 6.77 -6.50
CA ASN A 178 -10.14 7.82 -7.11
C ASN A 178 -9.25 9.01 -7.47
N ILE A 179 -9.41 9.53 -8.65
CA ILE A 179 -8.60 10.60 -9.23
C ILE A 179 -9.49 11.82 -9.51
N CYS A 180 -9.17 12.94 -8.89
CA CYS A 180 -9.70 14.24 -9.31
C CYS A 180 -8.81 14.76 -10.45
N SER A 181 -9.28 14.61 -11.68
CA SER A 181 -8.48 14.94 -12.85
C SER A 181 -8.56 16.43 -13.17
N MET A 182 -7.45 17.13 -12.91
CA MET A 182 -7.30 18.56 -13.20
C MET A 182 -6.03 18.80 -14.03
N TYR A 183 -6.10 19.76 -14.96
CA TYR A 183 -4.93 20.21 -15.69
C TYR A 183 -3.98 21.01 -14.80
N ASN A 184 -2.69 20.77 -14.96
CA ASN A 184 -1.65 21.40 -14.15
C ASN A 184 -0.35 21.54 -14.93
N SER A 185 0.44 22.57 -14.60
CA SER A 185 1.87 22.59 -14.93
C SER A 185 2.63 21.61 -14.05
N MET A 186 3.67 20.97 -14.58
CA MET A 186 4.48 19.99 -13.86
C MET A 186 5.98 20.14 -14.15
N THR A 187 6.81 19.67 -13.23
CA THR A 187 8.27 19.71 -13.31
C THR A 187 8.84 18.32 -13.58
N ILE A 188 9.37 18.09 -14.76
CA ILE A 188 10.11 16.86 -15.08
C ILE A 188 11.56 17.04 -14.64
N LEU A 189 11.93 16.37 -13.55
CA LEU A 189 13.23 16.57 -12.90
C LEU A 189 14.43 16.30 -13.81
N PRO A 190 14.47 15.22 -14.63
CA PRO A 190 15.58 14.99 -15.55
C PRO A 190 15.80 16.11 -16.59
N ASP A 191 14.72 16.76 -17.04
CA ASP A 191 14.81 17.85 -18.02
C ASP A 191 15.27 19.16 -17.38
N LEU A 192 14.79 19.44 -16.16
CA LEU A 192 14.82 20.78 -15.58
C LEU A 192 15.88 20.97 -14.48
N LEU A 193 16.33 19.92 -13.80
CA LEU A 193 17.41 20.05 -12.80
C LEU A 193 18.75 20.46 -13.40
N PRO A 194 19.18 20.02 -14.62
CA PRO A 194 20.35 20.54 -15.27
C PRO A 194 20.26 22.05 -15.52
N ILE A 195 19.09 22.58 -15.91
CA ILE A 195 18.82 23.99 -16.11
C ILE A 195 18.95 24.78 -14.79
N ALA A 196 18.40 24.24 -13.70
CA ALA A 196 18.54 24.84 -12.37
C ALA A 196 20.00 24.97 -11.94
N ILE A 197 20.83 23.97 -12.26
CA ILE A 197 22.29 24.01 -12.00
C ILE A 197 22.96 25.09 -12.84
N ASP A 198 22.68 25.17 -14.13
CA ASP A 198 23.26 26.17 -15.03
C ASP A 198 22.90 27.60 -14.61
N LEU A 199 21.62 27.84 -14.27
CA LEU A 199 21.16 29.13 -13.72
C LEU A 199 21.88 29.49 -12.40
N CYS A 200 22.07 28.54 -11.49
CA CYS A 200 22.82 28.73 -10.25
C CYS A 200 24.29 29.10 -10.52
N ILE A 201 24.95 28.36 -11.40
CA ILE A 201 26.37 28.61 -11.77
C ILE A 201 26.53 29.99 -12.40
N LYS A 202 25.62 30.41 -13.27
CA LYS A 202 25.60 31.71 -13.93
C LYS A 202 25.20 32.90 -13.04
N LYS A 203 24.88 32.65 -11.76
CA LYS A 203 24.33 33.67 -10.83
C LYS A 203 23.06 34.34 -11.36
N HIS A 204 22.18 33.58 -12.01
CA HIS A 204 20.93 34.17 -12.42
C HIS A 204 20.15 34.62 -11.18
N CYS A 205 19.53 35.80 -11.23
CA CYS A 205 18.75 36.36 -10.13
C CYS A 205 17.29 36.54 -10.54
N GLY A 206 16.41 36.54 -9.54
CA GLY A 206 14.98 36.68 -9.71
C GLY A 206 14.24 35.32 -9.68
N THR A 207 12.95 35.37 -9.92
CA THR A 207 12.10 34.18 -9.89
C THR A 207 12.03 33.50 -11.26
N ILE A 208 12.01 32.17 -11.28
CA ILE A 208 11.84 31.35 -12.47
C ILE A 208 10.79 30.24 -12.18
N ASN A 209 9.76 30.17 -13.02
CA ASN A 209 8.82 29.05 -13.05
C ASN A 209 9.48 27.85 -13.74
N LEU A 210 10.03 26.93 -12.97
CA LEU A 210 10.76 25.77 -13.49
C LEU A 210 9.81 24.59 -13.74
N VAL A 211 9.00 24.71 -14.78
CA VAL A 211 8.04 23.69 -15.24
C VAL A 211 8.20 23.44 -16.74
N ASN A 212 7.82 22.26 -17.22
CA ASN A 212 7.84 21.98 -18.65
C ASN A 212 6.72 22.76 -19.37
N PRO A 213 6.96 23.22 -20.62
CA PRO A 213 5.95 23.93 -21.40
C PRO A 213 4.66 23.11 -21.61
N GLY A 214 3.51 23.80 -21.45
CA GLY A 214 2.18 23.23 -21.59
C GLY A 214 1.62 22.65 -20.28
N PHE A 215 0.47 22.01 -20.40
CA PHE A 215 -0.29 21.45 -19.27
C PHE A 215 -0.70 20.02 -19.58
N ILE A 216 -0.89 19.23 -18.53
CA ILE A 216 -1.37 17.88 -18.64
C ILE A 216 -2.32 17.57 -17.48
N SER A 217 -3.39 16.82 -17.73
CA SER A 217 -4.30 16.36 -16.68
C SER A 217 -3.82 15.05 -16.06
N HIS A 218 -4.34 14.75 -14.87
CA HIS A 218 -4.04 13.48 -14.21
C HIS A 218 -4.51 12.29 -15.05
N ASN A 219 -5.68 12.40 -15.70
CA ASN A 219 -6.18 11.34 -16.59
C ASN A 219 -5.28 11.15 -17.81
N GLU A 220 -4.83 12.22 -18.46
CA GLU A 220 -3.90 12.09 -19.59
C GLU A 220 -2.59 11.38 -19.20
N ILE A 221 -2.07 11.62 -17.99
CA ILE A 221 -0.90 10.89 -17.48
C ILE A 221 -1.23 9.40 -17.29
N LEU A 222 -2.38 9.08 -16.71
CA LEU A 222 -2.79 7.70 -16.47
C LEU A 222 -3.13 6.95 -17.78
N GLU A 223 -3.70 7.62 -18.77
CA GLU A 223 -3.89 7.06 -20.12
C GLU A 223 -2.55 6.73 -20.78
N LEU A 224 -1.56 7.64 -20.71
CA LEU A 224 -0.21 7.39 -21.19
C LEU A 224 0.45 6.24 -20.42
N TYR A 225 0.27 6.19 -19.10
CA TYR A 225 0.77 5.09 -18.26
C TYR A 225 0.17 3.76 -18.70
N LYS A 226 -1.15 3.70 -18.88
CA LYS A 226 -1.86 2.52 -19.38
C LYS A 226 -1.34 2.07 -20.73
N GLN A 227 -1.13 3.00 -21.67
CA GLN A 227 -0.63 2.69 -23.01
C GLN A 227 0.83 2.19 -23.03
N ILE A 228 1.71 2.76 -22.18
CA ILE A 228 3.16 2.53 -22.28
C ILE A 228 3.66 1.50 -21.26
N VAL A 229 3.09 1.48 -20.04
CA VAL A 229 3.64 0.73 -18.90
C VAL A 229 2.78 -0.47 -18.52
N ASP A 230 1.48 -0.25 -18.28
CA ASP A 230 0.55 -1.26 -17.76
C ASP A 230 -0.83 -1.17 -18.44
N PRO A 231 -1.07 -1.95 -19.50
CA PRO A 231 -2.36 -1.96 -20.22
C PRO A 231 -3.56 -2.34 -19.36
N ASP A 232 -3.34 -3.04 -18.25
CA ASP A 232 -4.40 -3.51 -17.35
C ASP A 232 -4.73 -2.48 -16.24
N PHE A 233 -4.02 -1.35 -16.17
CA PHE A 233 -4.24 -0.33 -15.16
C PHE A 233 -5.62 0.33 -15.31
N THR A 234 -6.35 0.46 -14.20
CA THR A 234 -7.67 1.09 -14.13
C THR A 234 -7.75 2.04 -12.94
N TRP A 235 -8.58 3.07 -13.06
CA TRP A 235 -8.85 4.04 -12.00
C TRP A 235 -10.29 4.54 -12.11
N ASN A 236 -10.77 5.15 -11.05
CA ASN A 236 -12.05 5.85 -11.02
C ASN A 236 -11.81 7.36 -10.94
N ASN A 237 -12.77 8.14 -11.44
CA ASN A 237 -12.75 9.59 -11.28
C ASN A 237 -13.77 10.03 -10.23
N PHE A 238 -13.47 11.12 -9.54
CA PHE A 238 -14.38 11.82 -8.67
C PHE A 238 -14.25 13.34 -8.86
N SER A 239 -15.24 14.09 -8.43
CA SER A 239 -15.30 15.54 -8.58
C SER A 239 -14.35 16.26 -7.61
N ILE A 240 -14.10 17.56 -7.87
CA ILE A 240 -13.32 18.40 -6.97
C ILE A 240 -14.03 18.61 -5.62
N ASP A 241 -15.36 18.61 -5.60
CA ASP A 241 -16.14 18.75 -4.37
C ASP A 241 -16.04 17.50 -3.50
N GLU A 242 -16.10 16.32 -4.10
CA GLU A 242 -15.87 15.05 -3.40
C GLU A 242 -14.43 14.98 -2.85
N GLN A 243 -13.44 15.41 -3.63
CA GLN A 243 -12.06 15.50 -3.15
C GLN A 243 -11.92 16.43 -1.95
N ASN A 244 -12.50 17.63 -2.03
CA ASN A 244 -12.42 18.63 -0.97
C ASN A 244 -13.13 18.18 0.32
N ALA A 245 -14.17 17.34 0.22
CA ALA A 245 -14.84 16.75 1.37
C ALA A 245 -13.99 15.69 2.10
N LEU A 246 -13.10 15.01 1.38
CA LEU A 246 -12.25 13.93 1.93
C LEU A 246 -10.93 14.43 2.50
N LEU A 247 -10.36 15.51 1.96
CA LEU A 247 -9.03 15.99 2.32
C LEU A 247 -9.08 17.10 3.37
N LYS A 248 -8.13 17.12 4.30
CA LYS A 248 -7.98 18.21 5.27
C LYS A 248 -7.58 19.54 4.63
N SER A 249 -6.84 19.48 3.52
CA SER A 249 -6.38 20.65 2.78
C SER A 249 -6.82 20.59 1.32
N ARG A 250 -7.26 21.71 0.78
CA ARG A 250 -7.54 21.83 -0.65
C ARG A 250 -6.26 21.71 -1.47
N ARG A 251 -6.40 21.34 -2.73
CA ARG A 251 -5.27 21.21 -3.66
C ARG A 251 -5.25 22.39 -4.63
N SER A 252 -4.06 22.96 -4.78
CA SER A 252 -3.79 24.00 -5.75
C SER A 252 -3.75 23.39 -7.15
N ASN A 253 -4.59 23.89 -8.06
CA ASN A 253 -4.53 23.56 -9.49
C ASN A 253 -4.26 24.85 -10.24
N ASN A 254 -3.21 24.91 -11.07
CA ASN A 254 -2.85 26.12 -11.80
C ASN A 254 -1.90 25.86 -12.96
N TYR A 255 -1.76 26.88 -13.80
CA TYR A 255 -0.84 26.94 -14.92
C TYR A 255 0.22 28.00 -14.63
N LEU A 256 1.49 27.62 -14.75
CA LEU A 256 2.63 28.54 -14.64
C LEU A 256 3.14 28.89 -16.04
N SER A 257 3.31 30.17 -16.32
CA SER A 257 3.91 30.64 -17.56
C SER A 257 5.36 30.21 -17.67
N THR A 258 5.74 29.73 -18.83
CA THR A 258 7.11 29.32 -19.16
C THR A 258 7.85 30.31 -20.08
N ASN A 259 7.24 31.43 -20.38
CA ASN A 259 7.82 32.40 -21.35
C ASN A 259 9.22 32.86 -20.95
N LYS A 260 9.44 33.21 -19.68
CA LYS A 260 10.75 33.62 -19.16
C LYS A 260 11.77 32.48 -19.24
N LEU A 261 11.37 31.27 -18.88
CA LEU A 261 12.23 30.09 -18.95
C LEU A 261 12.62 29.76 -20.40
N LEU A 262 11.65 29.77 -21.33
CA LEU A 262 11.86 29.48 -22.75
C LEU A 262 12.71 30.56 -23.45
N SER A 263 12.65 31.82 -23.00
CA SER A 263 13.55 32.86 -23.53
C SER A 263 15.03 32.57 -23.21
N LEU A 264 15.32 31.84 -22.15
CA LEU A 264 16.67 31.44 -21.75
C LEU A 264 17.07 30.04 -22.28
N TYR A 265 16.09 29.11 -22.38
CA TYR A 265 16.28 27.72 -22.79
C TYR A 265 15.16 27.29 -23.73
N PRO A 266 15.24 27.60 -25.03
CA PRO A 266 14.15 27.38 -26.00
C PRO A 266 13.86 25.88 -26.29
N ASP A 267 14.82 25.00 -26.05
CA ASP A 267 14.75 23.57 -26.44
C ASP A 267 14.11 22.67 -25.36
N ILE A 268 13.48 23.25 -24.34
CA ILE A 268 12.81 22.44 -23.30
C ILE A 268 11.62 21.69 -23.91
N PRO A 269 11.57 20.33 -23.79
CA PRO A 269 10.48 19.57 -24.36
C PRO A 269 9.15 19.86 -23.63
N SER A 270 8.04 19.77 -24.38
CA SER A 270 6.71 19.92 -23.80
C SER A 270 6.43 18.85 -22.76
N ILE A 271 5.54 19.16 -21.80
CA ILE A 271 5.16 18.24 -20.73
C ILE A 271 4.71 16.87 -21.25
N LYS A 272 3.94 16.81 -22.34
CA LYS A 272 3.46 15.54 -22.92
C LYS A 272 4.61 14.67 -23.45
N ILE A 273 5.58 15.27 -24.15
CA ILE A 273 6.76 14.56 -24.65
C ILE A 273 7.60 14.04 -23.49
N SER A 274 7.83 14.89 -22.50
CA SER A 274 8.61 14.53 -21.31
C SER A 274 7.98 13.40 -20.51
N ILE A 275 6.66 13.40 -20.29
CA ILE A 275 5.92 12.31 -19.63
C ILE A 275 6.06 11.01 -20.43
N GLN A 276 5.91 11.04 -21.76
CA GLN A 276 6.11 9.84 -22.57
C GLN A 276 7.53 9.27 -22.42
N ASN A 277 8.55 10.12 -22.37
CA ASN A 277 9.94 9.69 -22.19
C ASN A 277 10.19 9.13 -20.78
N ILE A 278 9.60 9.72 -19.75
CA ILE A 278 9.63 9.21 -18.38
C ILE A 278 8.98 7.82 -18.32
N LEU A 279 7.78 7.65 -18.90
CA LEU A 279 7.03 6.41 -18.84
C LEU A 279 7.69 5.24 -19.60
N LYS A 280 8.43 5.51 -20.68
CA LYS A 280 9.24 4.49 -21.38
C LYS A 280 10.30 3.84 -20.46
N ASN A 281 10.79 4.59 -19.48
CA ASN A 281 11.79 4.14 -18.52
C ASN A 281 11.21 3.87 -17.13
N TYR A 282 9.89 3.97 -16.96
CA TYR A 282 9.22 3.73 -15.69
C TYR A 282 9.17 2.23 -15.40
N PRO A 283 9.37 1.79 -14.15
CA PRO A 283 9.31 0.37 -13.81
C PRO A 283 7.93 -0.21 -14.16
N LYS A 284 7.94 -1.27 -14.95
CA LYS A 284 6.70 -2.02 -15.24
C LYS A 284 6.27 -2.77 -13.98
N PRO A 285 4.95 -2.87 -13.71
CA PRO A 285 4.48 -3.71 -12.62
C PRO A 285 4.92 -5.16 -12.87
N GLU A 286 5.29 -5.86 -11.79
CA GLU A 286 5.59 -7.28 -11.88
C GLU A 286 4.33 -8.03 -12.34
N LYS A 287 4.45 -8.73 -13.45
CA LYS A 287 3.37 -9.56 -13.97
C LYS A 287 3.25 -10.79 -13.09
N ILE A 288 2.11 -10.92 -12.41
CA ILE A 288 1.78 -12.12 -11.65
C ILE A 288 1.37 -13.20 -12.64
N ASP A 289 2.20 -14.22 -12.81
CA ASP A 289 2.00 -15.27 -13.82
C ASP A 289 1.96 -16.67 -13.22
N ASN A 290 3.02 -17.20 -12.60
CA ASN A 290 3.10 -18.60 -12.19
C ASN A 290 2.91 -18.73 -10.67
N ILE A 291 1.71 -19.14 -10.24
CA ILE A 291 1.32 -19.27 -8.83
C ILE A 291 1.19 -20.74 -8.44
N LEU A 292 1.86 -21.13 -7.36
CA LEU A 292 1.56 -22.36 -6.64
C LEU A 292 0.56 -22.08 -5.53
N VAL A 293 -0.56 -22.77 -5.54
CA VAL A 293 -1.57 -22.77 -4.48
C VAL A 293 -1.54 -24.14 -3.80
N THR A 294 -1.40 -24.19 -2.48
CA THR A 294 -1.53 -25.45 -1.73
C THR A 294 -2.84 -25.47 -0.96
N GLY A 295 -3.49 -26.61 -0.85
CA GLY A 295 -4.83 -26.72 -0.28
C GLY A 295 -5.91 -26.08 -1.16
N GLY A 296 -5.68 -26.03 -2.48
CA GLY A 296 -6.56 -25.33 -3.41
C GLY A 296 -7.87 -26.04 -3.74
N CYS A 297 -8.09 -27.28 -3.31
CA CYS A 297 -9.38 -27.98 -3.38
C CYS A 297 -10.23 -27.81 -2.12
N GLY A 298 -9.67 -27.21 -1.06
CA GLY A 298 -10.39 -26.83 0.16
C GLY A 298 -11.24 -25.58 -0.03
N PHE A 299 -11.93 -25.14 1.05
CA PHE A 299 -12.84 -23.99 1.03
C PHE A 299 -12.18 -22.70 0.52
N ILE A 300 -11.18 -22.19 1.24
CA ILE A 300 -10.59 -20.88 0.93
C ILE A 300 -9.76 -20.95 -0.36
N GLY A 301 -8.94 -22.01 -0.52
CA GLY A 301 -8.06 -22.14 -1.68
C GLY A 301 -8.81 -22.25 -3.00
N SER A 302 -9.94 -22.99 -3.05
CA SER A 302 -10.76 -23.12 -4.26
C SER A 302 -11.43 -21.81 -4.66
N ASN A 303 -11.96 -21.07 -3.68
CA ASN A 303 -12.55 -19.76 -3.93
C ASN A 303 -11.48 -18.76 -4.42
N PHE A 304 -10.27 -18.79 -3.87
CA PHE A 304 -9.18 -17.95 -4.33
C PHE A 304 -8.76 -18.29 -5.77
N ILE A 305 -8.65 -19.58 -6.13
CA ILE A 305 -8.36 -20.00 -7.50
C ILE A 305 -9.44 -19.51 -8.46
N ASN A 306 -10.72 -19.74 -8.14
CA ASN A 306 -11.83 -19.23 -8.95
C ASN A 306 -11.78 -17.71 -9.11
N PHE A 307 -11.56 -16.98 -8.01
CA PHE A 307 -11.51 -15.52 -7.99
C PHE A 307 -10.36 -14.95 -8.84
N ILE A 308 -9.16 -15.53 -8.73
CA ILE A 308 -8.00 -14.98 -9.45
C ILE A 308 -8.05 -15.29 -10.95
N LEU A 309 -8.54 -16.48 -11.34
CA LEU A 309 -8.72 -16.87 -12.74
C LEU A 309 -9.90 -16.12 -13.40
N GLU A 310 -10.94 -15.76 -12.65
CA GLU A 310 -12.02 -14.89 -13.15
C GLU A 310 -11.51 -13.49 -13.47
N LYS A 311 -10.61 -12.95 -12.65
CA LYS A 311 -10.01 -11.62 -12.86
C LYS A 311 -8.95 -11.61 -13.97
N ASN A 312 -8.20 -12.70 -14.12
CA ASN A 312 -7.14 -12.83 -15.12
C ASN A 312 -6.91 -14.31 -15.45
N ASN A 313 -7.51 -14.78 -16.53
CA ASN A 313 -7.40 -16.16 -16.98
C ASN A 313 -6.04 -16.53 -17.63
N ASN A 314 -5.11 -15.57 -17.76
CA ASN A 314 -3.76 -15.82 -18.28
C ASN A 314 -2.76 -16.21 -17.17
N ILE A 315 -3.17 -16.25 -15.92
CA ILE A 315 -2.33 -16.70 -14.81
C ILE A 315 -2.20 -18.22 -14.85
N ASN A 316 -0.98 -18.73 -14.72
CA ASN A 316 -0.73 -20.16 -14.57
C ASN A 316 -0.88 -20.57 -13.10
N ILE A 317 -1.78 -21.51 -12.82
CA ILE A 317 -2.01 -22.04 -11.47
C ILE A 317 -1.57 -23.49 -11.39
N VAL A 318 -0.65 -23.77 -10.48
CA VAL A 318 -0.38 -25.15 -10.03
C VAL A 318 -1.02 -25.30 -8.65
N ASN A 319 -1.98 -26.19 -8.52
CA ASN A 319 -2.68 -26.49 -7.29
C ASN A 319 -2.17 -27.82 -6.71
N ILE A 320 -1.67 -27.82 -5.48
CA ILE A 320 -1.34 -29.04 -4.74
C ILE A 320 -2.38 -29.24 -3.64
N ASP A 321 -3.00 -30.42 -3.60
CA ASP A 321 -3.95 -30.77 -2.55
C ASP A 321 -3.80 -32.24 -2.15
N ALA A 322 -3.78 -32.52 -0.86
CA ALA A 322 -3.72 -33.87 -0.33
C ALA A 322 -5.03 -34.65 -0.46
N MET A 323 -6.10 -33.98 -0.91
CA MET A 323 -7.44 -34.52 -1.10
C MET A 323 -8.02 -35.17 0.16
N TYR A 324 -7.84 -34.51 1.30
CA TYR A 324 -8.49 -34.94 2.54
C TYR A 324 -10.00 -34.73 2.48
N TYR A 325 -10.73 -35.25 3.49
CA TYR A 325 -12.19 -35.31 3.56
C TYR A 325 -12.90 -33.95 3.27
N CYS A 326 -12.27 -32.84 3.55
CA CYS A 326 -12.82 -31.49 3.34
C CYS A 326 -12.44 -30.88 1.99
N SER A 327 -11.70 -31.59 1.14
CA SER A 327 -11.28 -31.15 -0.19
C SER A 327 -12.16 -31.75 -1.27
N ASN A 328 -12.51 -30.95 -2.27
CA ASN A 328 -13.26 -31.39 -3.45
C ASN A 328 -12.77 -30.62 -4.69
N GLU A 329 -12.32 -31.36 -5.71
CA GLU A 329 -11.86 -30.71 -6.98
C GLU A 329 -13.01 -29.96 -7.68
N ASN A 330 -14.26 -30.34 -7.46
CA ASN A 330 -15.44 -29.66 -8.01
C ASN A 330 -15.70 -28.29 -7.36
N ASN A 331 -15.04 -27.94 -6.27
CA ASN A 331 -15.07 -26.60 -5.70
C ASN A 331 -14.44 -25.58 -6.66
N ILE A 332 -13.58 -26.04 -7.59
CA ILE A 332 -13.05 -25.21 -8.67
C ILE A 332 -13.97 -25.35 -9.87
N SER A 333 -14.42 -24.22 -10.39
CA SER A 333 -15.33 -24.16 -11.54
C SER A 333 -14.79 -24.98 -12.72
N LYS A 334 -15.67 -25.75 -13.37
CA LYS A 334 -15.31 -26.57 -14.54
C LYS A 334 -14.62 -25.74 -15.62
N LYS A 335 -15.10 -24.51 -15.88
CA LYS A 335 -14.50 -23.59 -16.87
C LYS A 335 -13.01 -23.30 -16.61
N PHE A 336 -12.56 -23.35 -15.34
CA PHE A 336 -11.16 -23.13 -14.96
C PHE A 336 -10.36 -24.43 -14.89
N ARG A 337 -11.00 -25.54 -14.49
CA ARG A 337 -10.35 -26.86 -14.49
C ARG A 337 -9.94 -27.32 -15.88
N ASP A 338 -10.68 -26.91 -16.90
CA ASP A 338 -10.47 -27.28 -18.29
C ASP A 338 -9.46 -26.34 -19.00
N LEU A 339 -8.90 -25.32 -18.30
CA LEU A 339 -7.89 -24.44 -18.87
C LEU A 339 -6.50 -25.10 -18.90
N ASN A 340 -5.75 -24.87 -19.96
CA ASN A 340 -4.36 -25.37 -20.09
C ASN A 340 -3.38 -24.78 -19.07
N ASN A 341 -3.72 -23.65 -18.47
CA ASN A 341 -2.92 -22.97 -17.47
C ASN A 341 -3.34 -23.28 -16.02
N TYR A 342 -4.23 -24.26 -15.82
CA TYR A 342 -4.55 -24.82 -14.52
C TYR A 342 -4.09 -26.27 -14.43
N LYS A 343 -3.35 -26.62 -13.37
CA LYS A 343 -2.85 -27.98 -13.12
C LYS A 343 -3.09 -28.38 -11.67
N LEU A 344 -3.80 -29.48 -11.46
CA LEU A 344 -3.97 -30.11 -10.14
C LEU A 344 -2.94 -31.21 -9.94
N ILE A 345 -2.23 -31.18 -8.82
CA ILE A 345 -1.33 -32.23 -8.34
C ILE A 345 -1.90 -32.77 -7.02
N LYS A 346 -2.38 -34.00 -7.03
CA LYS A 346 -2.89 -34.69 -5.84
C LYS A 346 -1.72 -35.25 -5.05
N GLY A 347 -1.53 -34.82 -3.81
CA GLY A 347 -0.46 -35.31 -2.95
C GLY A 347 -0.20 -34.45 -1.72
N ASN A 348 0.44 -35.07 -0.72
CA ASN A 348 0.78 -34.42 0.54
C ASN A 348 2.13 -33.68 0.44
N LEU A 349 2.25 -32.48 1.03
CA LEU A 349 3.48 -31.70 1.06
C LEU A 349 4.66 -32.41 1.74
N ASN A 350 4.38 -33.41 2.55
CA ASN A 350 5.40 -34.25 3.19
C ASN A 350 5.98 -35.33 2.26
N GLU A 351 5.35 -35.63 1.14
CA GLU A 351 5.66 -36.78 0.28
C GLU A 351 6.14 -36.35 -1.11
N LEU A 352 5.74 -35.17 -1.56
CA LEU A 352 6.04 -34.66 -2.90
C LEU A 352 7.48 -34.13 -3.01
N LYS A 353 8.08 -34.29 -4.17
CA LYS A 353 9.35 -33.61 -4.53
C LYS A 353 9.08 -32.16 -4.93
N LEU A 354 8.75 -31.34 -3.95
CA LEU A 354 8.30 -29.95 -4.14
C LEU A 354 9.26 -29.09 -4.97
N ILE A 355 10.58 -29.27 -4.80
CA ILE A 355 11.59 -28.53 -5.57
C ILE A 355 11.47 -28.76 -7.08
N ASN A 356 11.11 -30.00 -7.51
CA ASN A 356 10.93 -30.30 -8.93
C ASN A 356 9.67 -29.60 -9.47
N ILE A 357 8.58 -29.63 -8.69
CA ILE A 357 7.33 -28.95 -9.06
C ILE A 357 7.56 -27.45 -9.25
N LEU A 358 8.31 -26.81 -8.34
CA LEU A 358 8.66 -25.39 -8.43
C LEU A 358 9.47 -25.08 -9.70
N LYS A 359 10.46 -25.91 -10.02
CA LYS A 359 11.35 -25.75 -11.20
C LYS A 359 10.61 -25.97 -12.52
N GLU A 360 9.89 -27.09 -12.64
CA GLU A 360 9.19 -27.50 -13.85
C GLU A 360 8.11 -26.50 -14.27
N ASN A 361 7.44 -25.86 -13.29
CA ASN A 361 6.38 -24.89 -13.54
C ASN A 361 6.83 -23.42 -13.38
N ASN A 362 8.14 -23.18 -13.24
CA ASN A 362 8.72 -21.83 -13.09
C ASN A 362 7.96 -20.95 -12.07
N ILE A 363 7.65 -21.51 -10.89
CA ILE A 363 6.82 -20.87 -9.88
C ILE A 363 7.49 -19.59 -9.36
N LYS A 364 6.74 -18.49 -9.30
CA LYS A 364 7.20 -17.20 -8.78
C LYS A 364 6.48 -16.80 -7.50
N TYR A 365 5.25 -17.25 -7.34
CA TYR A 365 4.40 -16.94 -6.19
C TYR A 365 3.89 -18.21 -5.55
N VAL A 366 3.89 -18.26 -4.24
CA VAL A 366 3.31 -19.38 -3.47
C VAL A 366 2.29 -18.84 -2.49
N ILE A 367 1.09 -19.45 -2.47
CA ILE A 367 0.06 -19.17 -1.48
C ILE A 367 -0.27 -20.47 -0.75
N ASN A 368 0.09 -20.54 0.51
CA ASN A 368 -0.02 -21.74 1.32
C ASN A 368 -1.32 -21.72 2.15
N PHE A 369 -2.40 -22.28 1.58
CA PHE A 369 -3.67 -22.52 2.31
C PHE A 369 -3.72 -23.90 2.97
N ALA A 370 -2.84 -24.84 2.59
CA ALA A 370 -2.85 -26.20 3.09
C ALA A 370 -2.71 -26.24 4.62
N ALA A 371 -3.74 -26.69 5.30
CA ALA A 371 -3.74 -26.91 6.74
C ALA A 371 -4.91 -27.78 7.18
N GLN A 372 -4.72 -28.57 8.24
CA GLN A 372 -5.81 -29.08 9.07
C GLN A 372 -6.38 -27.90 9.89
N SER A 373 -7.69 -27.66 9.84
CA SER A 373 -8.30 -26.43 10.41
C SER A 373 -9.49 -26.66 11.34
N HIS A 374 -9.83 -27.91 11.66
CA HIS A 374 -10.97 -28.23 12.54
C HIS A 374 -10.51 -28.34 14.00
N VAL A 375 -10.78 -27.30 14.81
CA VAL A 375 -10.31 -27.18 16.19
C VAL A 375 -10.69 -28.42 17.04
N CYS A 376 -11.93 -28.90 16.96
CA CYS A 376 -12.35 -30.07 17.79
C CYS A 376 -11.50 -31.32 17.50
N THR A 377 -11.21 -31.61 16.23
CA THR A 377 -10.39 -32.77 15.85
C THR A 377 -8.91 -32.57 16.27
N SER A 378 -8.44 -31.34 16.43
CA SER A 378 -7.09 -31.11 16.89
C SER A 378 -6.82 -31.59 18.33
N PHE A 379 -7.83 -31.65 19.17
CA PHE A 379 -7.71 -32.18 20.52
C PHE A 379 -7.54 -33.72 20.56
N THR A 380 -8.11 -34.41 19.58
CA THR A 380 -8.04 -35.87 19.52
C THR A 380 -6.95 -36.43 18.62
N ASN A 381 -6.46 -35.61 17.66
CA ASN A 381 -5.45 -36.01 16.68
C ASN A 381 -4.37 -34.94 16.45
N SER A 382 -3.82 -34.36 17.51
CA SER A 382 -2.86 -33.25 17.47
C SER A 382 -1.60 -33.55 16.68
N LEU A 383 -1.11 -34.79 16.70
CA LEU A 383 0.10 -35.19 15.94
C LEU A 383 -0.08 -35.06 14.43
N GLN A 384 -1.27 -35.38 13.91
CA GLN A 384 -1.55 -35.18 12.49
C GLN A 384 -1.56 -33.69 12.12
N TYR A 385 -2.05 -32.81 13.03
CA TYR A 385 -1.97 -31.36 12.84
C TYR A 385 -0.54 -30.85 12.82
N THR A 386 0.33 -31.36 13.68
CA THR A 386 1.77 -31.05 13.67
C THR A 386 2.42 -31.49 12.36
N LYS A 387 2.11 -32.71 11.91
CA LYS A 387 2.64 -33.26 10.64
C LYS A 387 2.21 -32.44 9.44
N ASP A 388 0.91 -32.10 9.33
CA ASP A 388 0.38 -31.40 8.16
C ASP A 388 0.67 -29.88 8.20
N ASN A 389 0.43 -29.23 9.35
CA ASN A 389 0.50 -27.77 9.46
C ASN A 389 1.94 -27.28 9.63
N ILE A 390 2.76 -27.96 10.43
CA ILE A 390 4.15 -27.57 10.68
C ILE A 390 5.08 -28.25 9.66
N LEU A 391 5.19 -29.57 9.67
CA LEU A 391 6.17 -30.27 8.85
C LEU A 391 5.90 -30.07 7.35
N GLY A 392 4.63 -30.20 6.91
CA GLY A 392 4.27 -29.99 5.51
C GLY A 392 4.60 -28.58 5.01
N SER A 393 4.25 -27.56 5.82
CA SER A 393 4.61 -26.17 5.48
C SER A 393 6.11 -25.90 5.54
N HIS A 394 6.82 -26.53 6.48
CA HIS A 394 8.30 -26.42 6.58
C HIS A 394 9.00 -27.06 5.37
N ASN A 395 8.54 -28.23 4.91
CA ASN A 395 9.03 -28.85 3.67
C ASN A 395 8.84 -27.93 2.45
N LEU A 396 7.69 -27.25 2.39
CA LEU A 396 7.43 -26.27 1.33
C LEU A 396 8.37 -25.06 1.42
N LEU A 397 8.64 -24.55 2.62
CA LEU A 397 9.61 -23.46 2.85
C LEU A 397 11.03 -23.86 2.40
N GLU A 398 11.50 -25.06 2.79
CA GLU A 398 12.80 -25.58 2.38
C GLU A 398 12.92 -25.71 0.86
N ALA A 399 11.87 -26.25 0.21
CA ALA A 399 11.85 -26.35 -1.24
C ALA A 399 11.90 -24.96 -1.91
N CYS A 400 11.13 -23.99 -1.41
CA CYS A 400 11.12 -22.62 -1.92
C CYS A 400 12.46 -21.90 -1.70
N LYS A 401 13.09 -22.05 -0.54
CA LYS A 401 14.41 -21.50 -0.24
C LYS A 401 15.46 -22.04 -1.21
N ASN A 402 15.48 -23.36 -1.41
CA ASN A 402 16.44 -24.03 -2.30
C ASN A 402 16.17 -23.76 -3.79
N TYR A 403 14.93 -23.42 -4.15
CA TYR A 403 14.56 -23.00 -5.49
C TYR A 403 15.10 -21.60 -5.84
N ASN A 404 15.13 -20.69 -4.88
CA ASN A 404 15.74 -19.34 -4.94
C ASN A 404 15.31 -18.45 -6.14
N LYS A 405 14.09 -18.64 -6.66
CA LYS A 405 13.50 -17.79 -7.71
C LYS A 405 12.12 -17.25 -7.34
N LEU A 406 11.74 -17.45 -6.07
CA LEU A 406 10.46 -17.02 -5.57
C LEU A 406 10.44 -15.50 -5.35
N ILE A 407 9.40 -14.85 -5.85
CA ILE A 407 9.17 -13.41 -5.64
C ILE A 407 8.42 -13.19 -4.31
N LYS A 408 7.40 -14.04 -4.03
CA LYS A 408 6.58 -13.88 -2.83
C LYS A 408 5.99 -15.21 -2.35
N PHE A 409 6.02 -15.41 -1.04
CA PHE A 409 5.39 -16.50 -0.33
C PHE A 409 4.34 -15.95 0.63
N ILE A 410 3.08 -16.32 0.49
CA ILE A 410 1.99 -15.92 1.40
C ILE A 410 1.57 -17.14 2.22
N HIS A 411 1.75 -17.08 3.53
CA HIS A 411 1.27 -18.10 4.45
C HIS A 411 -0.02 -17.69 5.13
N ILE A 412 -1.03 -18.54 5.03
CA ILE A 412 -2.32 -18.31 5.66
C ILE A 412 -2.31 -18.89 7.07
N SER A 413 -2.49 -18.04 8.05
CA SER A 413 -2.61 -18.32 9.46
C SER A 413 -4.03 -17.98 9.98
N THR A 414 -4.18 -17.76 11.26
CA THR A 414 -5.46 -17.53 11.95
C THR A 414 -5.28 -16.51 13.08
N ASP A 415 -6.34 -15.81 13.47
CA ASP A 415 -6.42 -14.95 14.65
C ASP A 415 -6.27 -15.74 15.98
N GLU A 416 -6.59 -17.03 15.97
CA GLU A 416 -6.45 -17.90 17.14
C GLU A 416 -5.01 -17.99 17.67
N VAL A 417 -4.00 -17.64 16.85
CA VAL A 417 -2.60 -17.61 17.31
C VAL A 417 -2.34 -16.55 18.38
N TYR A 418 -3.20 -15.53 18.48
CA TYR A 418 -3.11 -14.50 19.53
C TYR A 418 -3.69 -14.95 20.88
N GLY A 419 -4.45 -16.04 20.89
CA GLY A 419 -5.25 -16.48 22.04
C GLY A 419 -6.45 -15.58 22.30
N GLU A 420 -7.13 -15.83 23.42
CA GLU A 420 -8.32 -15.09 23.82
C GLU A 420 -8.06 -13.59 23.97
N SER A 421 -8.99 -12.78 23.47
CA SER A 421 -8.88 -11.32 23.44
C SER A 421 -10.25 -10.68 23.66
N ILE A 422 -10.65 -10.49 24.93
CA ILE A 422 -11.98 -10.00 25.29
C ILE A 422 -12.11 -8.49 25.08
N HIS A 423 -11.16 -7.71 25.61
CA HIS A 423 -11.23 -6.24 25.67
C HIS A 423 -10.17 -5.54 24.81
N ASN A 424 -9.01 -6.16 24.62
CA ASN A 424 -7.87 -5.53 23.96
C ASN A 424 -7.79 -5.99 22.50
N ILE A 425 -7.84 -5.04 21.57
CA ILE A 425 -7.64 -5.32 20.15
C ILE A 425 -6.20 -5.79 19.93
N LYS A 426 -6.03 -6.95 19.31
CA LYS A 426 -4.72 -7.45 18.90
C LYS A 426 -4.33 -6.87 17.54
N SER A 427 -3.07 -6.50 17.42
CA SER A 427 -2.43 -6.07 16.18
C SER A 427 -1.38 -7.10 15.74
N GLU A 428 -0.81 -6.89 14.58
CA GLU A 428 0.20 -7.78 14.00
C GLU A 428 1.45 -7.94 14.88
N ASN A 429 1.74 -6.97 15.75
CA ASN A 429 2.87 -6.99 16.70
C ASN A 429 2.53 -7.65 18.04
N SER A 430 1.29 -8.09 18.24
CA SER A 430 0.89 -8.74 19.50
C SER A 430 1.55 -10.10 19.65
N VAL A 431 1.90 -10.45 20.89
CA VAL A 431 2.52 -11.73 21.25
C VAL A 431 1.56 -12.88 20.93
N LEU A 432 2.10 -13.98 20.42
CA LEU A 432 1.36 -15.22 20.18
C LEU A 432 1.13 -15.96 21.50
N ASN A 433 -0.11 -16.35 21.73
CA ASN A 433 -0.53 -17.09 22.94
C ASN A 433 -1.64 -18.10 22.61
N PRO A 434 -1.38 -19.08 21.72
CA PRO A 434 -2.40 -20.03 21.26
C PRO A 434 -2.94 -20.89 22.38
N THR A 435 -4.24 -21.16 22.39
CA THR A 435 -4.99 -21.82 23.45
C THR A 435 -5.46 -23.23 23.10
N ASN A 436 -5.28 -23.67 21.85
CA ASN A 436 -5.66 -25.00 21.39
C ASN A 436 -4.59 -25.59 20.46
N PRO A 437 -4.56 -26.92 20.24
CA PRO A 437 -3.54 -27.59 19.44
C PRO A 437 -3.47 -27.09 17.98
N TYR A 438 -4.60 -26.78 17.34
CA TYR A 438 -4.62 -26.19 15.99
C TYR A 438 -3.91 -24.84 15.98
N ALA A 439 -4.31 -23.92 16.84
CA ALA A 439 -3.70 -22.60 16.93
C ALA A 439 -2.21 -22.67 17.27
N ALA A 440 -1.81 -23.62 18.13
CA ALA A 440 -0.41 -23.86 18.45
C ALA A 440 0.41 -24.31 17.23
N THR A 441 -0.14 -25.16 16.35
CA THR A 441 0.56 -25.54 15.10
C THR A 441 0.67 -24.38 14.12
N LYS A 442 -0.34 -23.50 14.04
CA LYS A 442 -0.28 -22.29 13.21
C LYS A 442 0.72 -21.29 13.75
N ALA A 443 0.78 -21.07 15.05
CA ALA A 443 1.80 -20.22 15.68
C ALA A 443 3.21 -20.79 15.49
N GLY A 444 3.39 -22.11 15.62
CA GLY A 444 4.66 -22.79 15.44
C GLY A 444 5.25 -22.61 14.05
N ILE A 445 4.46 -22.77 12.99
CA ILE A 445 4.94 -22.56 11.62
C ILE A 445 5.20 -21.07 11.35
N GLU A 446 4.45 -20.13 11.92
CA GLU A 446 4.77 -18.71 11.80
C GLU A 446 6.15 -18.37 12.37
N LEU A 447 6.52 -18.92 13.52
CA LEU A 447 7.85 -18.71 14.11
C LEU A 447 8.97 -19.27 13.21
N ILE A 448 8.72 -20.42 12.56
CA ILE A 448 9.66 -20.98 11.57
C ILE A 448 9.78 -20.01 10.38
N ILE A 449 8.68 -19.51 9.82
CA ILE A 449 8.69 -18.53 8.71
C ILE A 449 9.45 -17.27 9.11
N GLN A 450 9.23 -16.73 10.31
CA GLN A 450 9.94 -15.55 10.80
C GLN A 450 11.46 -15.80 10.90
N SER A 451 11.87 -16.99 11.32
CA SER A 451 13.29 -17.36 11.32
C SER A 451 13.89 -17.38 9.91
N TYR A 452 13.13 -17.87 8.91
CA TYR A 452 13.54 -17.86 7.50
C TYR A 452 13.65 -16.44 6.93
N ILE A 453 12.70 -15.56 7.27
CA ILE A 453 12.75 -14.15 6.92
C ILE A 453 14.05 -13.51 7.46
N THR A 454 14.35 -13.75 8.73
CA THR A 454 15.51 -13.14 9.40
C THR A 454 16.82 -13.70 8.87
N SER A 455 16.94 -15.03 8.82
CA SER A 455 18.21 -15.72 8.52
C SER A 455 18.53 -15.77 7.03
N TYR A 456 17.53 -15.96 6.17
CA TYR A 456 17.71 -16.21 4.73
C TYR A 456 17.16 -15.10 3.85
N LYS A 457 16.57 -14.01 4.42
CA LYS A 457 15.86 -12.97 3.67
C LYS A 457 14.74 -13.55 2.81
N PHE A 458 14.09 -14.60 3.31
CA PHE A 458 13.06 -15.32 2.58
C PHE A 458 11.85 -14.41 2.34
N PRO A 459 11.31 -14.30 1.10
CA PRO A 459 10.32 -13.30 0.71
C PRO A 459 8.89 -13.68 1.16
N ALA A 460 8.62 -13.72 2.46
CA ALA A 460 7.33 -14.16 2.99
C ALA A 460 6.44 -13.03 3.50
N ILE A 461 5.12 -13.29 3.45
CA ILE A 461 4.05 -12.55 4.13
C ILE A 461 3.25 -13.57 4.94
N ILE A 462 2.89 -13.21 6.17
CA ILE A 462 2.00 -13.99 7.02
C ILE A 462 0.65 -13.29 7.10
N VAL A 463 -0.44 -14.04 6.96
CA VAL A 463 -1.81 -13.52 7.01
C VAL A 463 -2.56 -14.18 8.15
N ARG A 464 -3.06 -13.40 9.11
CA ARG A 464 -3.90 -13.85 10.22
C ARG A 464 -5.31 -13.34 10.02
N SER A 465 -6.31 -14.18 10.11
CA SER A 465 -7.68 -13.77 9.81
C SER A 465 -8.70 -14.25 10.82
N ASN A 466 -9.77 -13.48 10.97
CA ASN A 466 -11.01 -13.91 11.58
C ASN A 466 -11.67 -15.04 10.78
N ASN A 467 -12.80 -15.58 11.31
CA ASN A 467 -13.52 -16.67 10.66
C ASN A 467 -13.99 -16.27 9.27
N VAL A 468 -13.64 -17.07 8.28
CA VAL A 468 -14.12 -16.91 6.90
C VAL A 468 -15.40 -17.72 6.71
N TYR A 469 -16.38 -17.18 5.97
CA TYR A 469 -17.62 -17.86 5.62
C TYR A 469 -17.98 -17.65 4.14
N GLY A 470 -18.75 -18.55 3.57
CA GLY A 470 -19.18 -18.45 2.18
C GLY A 470 -19.33 -19.81 1.48
N ASN A 471 -19.45 -19.77 0.15
CA ASN A 471 -19.61 -20.94 -0.70
C ASN A 471 -18.45 -21.93 -0.58
N ASN A 472 -18.71 -23.22 -0.72
CA ASN A 472 -17.78 -24.33 -0.57
C ASN A 472 -17.24 -24.55 0.86
N GLN A 473 -17.78 -23.86 1.87
CA GLN A 473 -17.38 -24.10 3.26
C GLN A 473 -17.90 -25.48 3.72
N TYR A 474 -17.00 -26.29 4.29
CA TYR A 474 -17.33 -27.65 4.67
C TYR A 474 -18.39 -27.70 5.80
N PRO A 475 -19.36 -28.66 5.75
CA PRO A 475 -20.52 -28.70 6.65
C PRO A 475 -20.24 -28.86 8.15
N GLU A 476 -19.00 -29.12 8.56
CA GLU A 476 -18.63 -29.17 9.99
C GLU A 476 -18.49 -27.77 10.64
N LYS A 477 -18.35 -26.72 9.83
CA LYS A 477 -18.23 -25.34 10.32
C LYS A 477 -19.59 -24.77 10.70
N LEU A 478 -19.59 -23.77 11.60
CA LEU A 478 -20.77 -23.25 12.27
C LEU A 478 -21.93 -22.93 11.32
N ILE A 479 -21.72 -22.05 10.36
CA ILE A 479 -22.75 -21.54 9.46
C ILE A 479 -23.32 -22.68 8.57
N PRO A 480 -22.51 -23.42 7.78
CA PRO A 480 -23.05 -24.46 6.92
C PRO A 480 -23.64 -25.62 7.72
N LYS A 481 -23.10 -25.92 8.91
CA LYS A 481 -23.69 -26.94 9.82
C LYS A 481 -25.09 -26.54 10.23
N PHE A 482 -25.29 -25.31 10.68
CA PHE A 482 -26.60 -24.83 11.13
C PHE A 482 -27.61 -24.76 9.98
N ILE A 483 -27.19 -24.29 8.81
CA ILE A 483 -28.03 -24.26 7.60
C ILE A 483 -28.51 -25.71 7.27
N LYS A 484 -27.58 -26.66 7.23
CA LYS A 484 -27.91 -28.08 6.95
C LYS A 484 -28.89 -28.64 7.96
N LEU A 485 -28.63 -28.49 9.26
CA LEU A 485 -29.51 -29.00 10.31
C LEU A 485 -30.91 -28.39 10.22
N LEU A 486 -31.05 -27.11 9.99
CA LEU A 486 -32.34 -26.46 9.83
C LEU A 486 -33.08 -26.97 8.57
N LYS A 487 -32.39 -27.13 7.43
CA LYS A 487 -33.03 -27.71 6.22
C LYS A 487 -33.51 -29.14 6.46
N GLU A 488 -32.77 -29.93 7.25
CA GLU A 488 -33.15 -31.28 7.65
C GLU A 488 -34.21 -31.33 8.80
N ASN A 489 -34.75 -30.20 9.26
CA ASN A 489 -35.65 -30.07 10.40
C ASN A 489 -35.07 -30.60 11.73
N LYS A 490 -33.75 -30.57 11.90
CA LYS A 490 -33.03 -30.93 13.10
C LYS A 490 -32.76 -29.70 13.98
N LYS A 491 -32.61 -29.93 15.30
CA LYS A 491 -32.23 -28.88 16.24
C LYS A 491 -30.76 -28.48 16.07
N LEU A 492 -30.49 -27.20 16.33
CA LEU A 492 -29.16 -26.63 16.41
C LEU A 492 -28.59 -26.86 17.80
N SER A 493 -27.53 -27.64 17.91
CA SER A 493 -26.83 -27.86 19.19
C SER A 493 -25.81 -26.77 19.43
N ILE A 494 -26.03 -25.94 20.44
CA ILE A 494 -25.16 -24.85 20.87
C ILE A 494 -24.37 -25.29 22.11
N HIS A 495 -23.05 -25.25 22.04
CA HIS A 495 -22.16 -25.58 23.15
C HIS A 495 -22.16 -24.47 24.22
N GLY A 496 -22.29 -24.83 25.50
CA GLY A 496 -22.33 -23.92 26.63
C GLY A 496 -23.47 -22.90 26.51
N THR A 497 -23.22 -21.64 26.79
CA THR A 497 -24.21 -20.56 26.71
C THR A 497 -24.41 -19.99 25.30
N GLY A 498 -23.51 -20.31 24.36
CA GLY A 498 -23.52 -19.75 23.01
C GLY A 498 -23.12 -18.27 22.89
N GLU A 499 -22.59 -17.68 23.97
CA GLU A 499 -22.25 -16.25 24.02
C GLU A 499 -20.84 -15.91 23.46
N SER A 500 -20.07 -16.95 23.06
CA SER A 500 -18.76 -16.73 22.45
C SER A 500 -18.90 -15.91 21.15
N LEU A 501 -18.17 -14.78 21.06
CA LEU A 501 -18.20 -13.87 19.94
C LEU A 501 -17.20 -14.29 18.85
N ARG A 502 -17.63 -14.20 17.61
CA ARG A 502 -16.78 -14.42 16.44
C ARG A 502 -17.03 -13.34 15.40
N ALA A 503 -15.96 -12.81 14.85
CA ALA A 503 -16.01 -11.94 13.69
C ALA A 503 -16.01 -12.79 12.41
N PHE A 504 -16.76 -12.36 11.40
CA PHE A 504 -16.94 -13.12 10.15
C PHE A 504 -16.55 -12.27 8.95
N VAL A 505 -15.66 -12.80 8.11
CA VAL A 505 -15.25 -12.20 6.83
C VAL A 505 -15.81 -13.04 5.69
N HIS A 506 -16.52 -12.40 4.75
CA HIS A 506 -17.01 -13.13 3.58
C HIS A 506 -15.87 -13.57 2.67
N ILE A 507 -16.01 -14.73 2.04
CA ILE A 507 -14.96 -15.32 1.21
C ILE A 507 -14.52 -14.41 0.05
N ASN A 508 -15.40 -13.61 -0.53
CA ASN A 508 -15.07 -12.67 -1.60
C ASN A 508 -14.14 -11.56 -1.11
N ASP A 509 -14.45 -10.97 0.06
CA ASP A 509 -13.59 -9.94 0.68
C ASP A 509 -12.25 -10.51 1.09
N TYR A 510 -12.26 -11.76 1.56
CA TYR A 510 -11.03 -12.49 1.89
C TYR A 510 -10.15 -12.74 0.66
N CYS A 511 -10.71 -13.24 -0.44
CA CYS A 511 -9.99 -13.46 -1.69
C CYS A 511 -9.43 -12.14 -2.25
N ASN A 512 -10.20 -11.05 -2.13
CA ASN A 512 -9.73 -9.71 -2.51
C ASN A 512 -8.56 -9.24 -1.62
N ALA A 513 -8.59 -9.51 -0.31
CA ALA A 513 -7.48 -9.23 0.60
C ALA A 513 -6.19 -9.94 0.16
N ILE A 514 -6.26 -11.24 -0.13
CA ILE A 514 -5.11 -12.01 -0.61
C ILE A 514 -4.58 -11.49 -1.95
N ASN A 515 -5.47 -11.12 -2.88
CA ASN A 515 -5.07 -10.51 -4.16
C ASN A 515 -4.37 -9.15 -3.98
N ILE A 516 -4.83 -8.32 -3.05
CA ILE A 516 -4.16 -7.06 -2.70
C ILE A 516 -2.79 -7.34 -2.09
N LEU A 517 -2.67 -8.31 -1.19
CA LEU A 517 -1.39 -8.70 -0.59
C LEU A 517 -0.44 -9.30 -1.62
N LEU A 518 -0.94 -10.08 -2.58
CA LEU A 518 -0.15 -10.62 -3.68
C LEU A 518 0.47 -9.49 -4.52
N LYS A 519 -0.30 -8.43 -4.80
CA LYS A 519 0.12 -7.27 -5.60
C LYS A 519 0.91 -6.23 -4.80
N LYS A 520 0.40 -5.80 -3.66
CA LYS A 520 0.87 -4.62 -2.90
C LYS A 520 1.46 -4.95 -1.53
N GLY A 521 1.29 -6.18 -1.02
CA GLY A 521 1.79 -6.58 0.29
C GLY A 521 3.32 -6.47 0.37
N LYS A 522 3.82 -5.82 1.41
CA LYS A 522 5.26 -5.71 1.66
C LYS A 522 5.80 -7.04 2.17
N LEU A 523 6.94 -7.46 1.63
CA LEU A 523 7.64 -8.64 2.09
C LEU A 523 8.06 -8.50 3.56
N ASN A 524 8.11 -9.63 4.25
CA ASN A 524 8.55 -9.74 5.64
C ASN A 524 7.61 -9.08 6.65
N GLU A 525 6.34 -8.92 6.25
CA GLU A 525 5.31 -8.31 7.06
C GLU A 525 4.19 -9.30 7.40
N ILE A 526 3.52 -9.01 8.50
CA ILE A 526 2.30 -9.72 8.93
C ILE A 526 1.11 -8.81 8.64
N TYR A 527 -0.02 -9.38 8.21
CA TYR A 527 -1.26 -8.66 7.97
C TYR A 527 -2.44 -9.39 8.61
N ASN A 528 -3.28 -8.64 9.32
CA ASN A 528 -4.54 -9.12 9.82
C ASN A 528 -5.66 -8.86 8.79
N ILE A 529 -6.59 -9.81 8.67
CA ILE A 529 -7.86 -9.66 7.95
C ILE A 529 -8.99 -9.79 8.96
N SER A 530 -9.73 -8.73 9.23
CA SER A 530 -10.78 -8.70 10.25
C SER A 530 -12.06 -8.03 9.76
N SER A 531 -13.15 -8.38 10.39
CA SER A 531 -14.45 -7.71 10.27
C SER A 531 -14.83 -7.05 11.60
N LEU A 532 -15.59 -5.98 11.53
CA LEU A 532 -16.26 -5.39 12.69
C LEU A 532 -17.60 -6.10 13.01
N ASP A 533 -18.06 -6.97 12.11
CA ASP A 533 -19.28 -7.76 12.26
C ASP A 533 -19.02 -8.96 13.19
N GLU A 534 -19.22 -8.74 14.48
CA GLU A 534 -19.11 -9.80 15.51
C GLU A 534 -20.51 -10.30 15.91
N TYR A 535 -20.65 -11.61 15.94
CA TYR A 535 -21.89 -12.28 16.35
C TYR A 535 -21.59 -13.38 17.36
N SER A 536 -22.48 -13.55 18.37
CA SER A 536 -22.45 -14.74 19.20
C SER A 536 -23.00 -15.95 18.44
N VAL A 537 -22.60 -17.13 18.86
CA VAL A 537 -23.12 -18.40 18.28
C VAL A 537 -24.65 -18.44 18.38
N SER A 538 -25.22 -17.99 19.52
CA SER A 538 -26.67 -17.86 19.72
C SER A 538 -27.31 -16.89 18.72
N ASN A 539 -26.68 -15.75 18.43
CA ASN A 539 -27.21 -14.78 17.47
C ASN A 539 -27.21 -15.33 16.05
N ILE A 540 -26.14 -16.03 15.62
CA ILE A 540 -26.11 -16.71 14.32
C ILE A 540 -27.22 -17.75 14.21
N ALA A 541 -27.42 -18.56 15.26
CA ALA A 541 -28.49 -19.56 15.29
C ALA A 541 -29.88 -18.93 15.11
N LYS A 542 -30.17 -17.86 15.86
CA LYS A 542 -31.45 -17.11 15.76
C LYS A 542 -31.66 -16.53 14.37
N LEU A 543 -30.61 -15.84 13.81
CA LEU A 543 -30.67 -15.28 12.45
C LEU A 543 -31.00 -16.37 11.41
N LEU A 544 -30.35 -17.52 11.47
CA LEU A 544 -30.61 -18.62 10.54
C LEU A 544 -32.00 -19.24 10.71
N VAL A 545 -32.51 -19.35 11.95
CA VAL A 545 -33.89 -19.77 12.20
C VAL A 545 -34.89 -18.77 11.59
N ASP A 546 -34.68 -17.48 11.78
CA ASP A 546 -35.52 -16.42 11.19
C ASP A 546 -35.55 -16.52 9.65
N ILE A 547 -34.37 -16.71 9.03
CA ILE A 547 -34.26 -16.78 7.55
C ILE A 547 -34.89 -18.05 6.98
N ILE A 548 -34.55 -19.22 7.55
CA ILE A 548 -34.92 -20.53 6.97
C ILE A 548 -36.32 -20.97 7.42
N LYS A 549 -36.66 -20.78 8.70
CA LYS A 549 -37.92 -21.27 9.27
C LYS A 549 -39.00 -20.18 9.34
N LYS A 550 -38.64 -18.91 9.19
CA LYS A 550 -39.54 -17.76 9.31
C LYS A 550 -40.36 -17.80 10.61
N ASN A 551 -39.74 -18.26 11.70
CA ASN A 551 -40.38 -18.54 12.99
C ASN A 551 -39.50 -18.03 14.13
N LYS A 552 -40.06 -17.33 15.09
CA LYS A 552 -39.34 -16.76 16.25
C LYS A 552 -39.43 -17.64 17.52
N ASP A 553 -40.04 -18.81 17.44
CA ASP A 553 -39.98 -19.81 18.53
C ASP A 553 -38.67 -20.58 18.48
N TYR A 554 -37.61 -19.92 18.96
CA TYR A 554 -36.24 -20.46 18.91
C TYR A 554 -36.07 -21.72 19.73
N ALA A 555 -36.85 -21.95 20.81
CA ALA A 555 -36.79 -23.14 21.66
C ALA A 555 -37.10 -24.41 20.89
N LYS A 556 -37.90 -24.31 19.84
CA LYS A 556 -38.21 -25.42 18.95
C LYS A 556 -37.01 -25.90 18.13
N TYR A 557 -36.11 -24.99 17.80
CA TYR A 557 -35.02 -25.22 16.83
C TYR A 557 -33.63 -25.21 17.46
N ILE A 558 -33.48 -24.70 18.69
CA ILE A 558 -32.20 -24.56 19.37
C ILE A 558 -32.21 -25.41 20.65
N GLU A 559 -31.12 -26.11 20.89
CA GLU A 559 -30.84 -26.81 22.15
C GLU A 559 -29.42 -26.46 22.62
N TYR A 560 -29.25 -26.37 23.93
CA TYR A 560 -27.94 -26.12 24.54
C TYR A 560 -27.36 -27.43 25.06
N VAL A 561 -26.09 -27.68 24.73
CA VAL A 561 -25.35 -28.88 25.10
C VAL A 561 -24.11 -28.51 25.93
N GLU A 562 -23.50 -29.53 26.58
CA GLU A 562 -22.25 -29.33 27.33
C GLU A 562 -21.18 -28.62 26.50
N ASP A 563 -20.44 -27.72 27.15
CA ASP A 563 -19.40 -26.96 26.47
C ASP A 563 -18.16 -27.81 26.18
N ARG A 564 -17.32 -27.33 25.30
CA ARG A 564 -16.02 -27.95 24.97
C ARG A 564 -15.07 -27.82 26.16
N PRO A 565 -14.01 -28.65 26.24
CA PRO A 565 -13.01 -28.55 27.31
C PRO A 565 -12.39 -27.15 27.39
N PHE A 566 -12.26 -26.48 26.25
CA PHE A 566 -11.84 -25.10 26.16
C PHE A 566 -12.49 -24.40 24.95
N ASN A 567 -13.00 -23.19 25.15
CA ASN A 567 -13.70 -22.41 24.13
C ASN A 567 -13.46 -20.92 24.38
N ASP A 568 -12.56 -20.33 23.61
CA ASP A 568 -12.24 -18.90 23.70
C ASP A 568 -13.50 -18.03 23.53
N LYS A 569 -13.65 -17.00 24.34
CA LYS A 569 -14.83 -16.13 24.32
C LYS A 569 -14.82 -15.16 23.16
N ARG A 570 -13.65 -14.66 22.75
CA ARG A 570 -13.54 -13.67 21.66
C ARG A 570 -12.14 -13.64 21.06
N TYR A 571 -12.05 -13.36 19.73
CA TYR A 571 -10.81 -13.03 19.03
C TYR A 571 -10.96 -11.64 18.40
N PHE A 572 -10.41 -10.62 19.07
CA PHE A 572 -10.59 -9.23 18.67
C PHE A 572 -9.31 -8.68 18.05
N ILE A 573 -9.29 -8.62 16.73
CA ILE A 573 -8.16 -8.12 15.92
C ILE A 573 -8.60 -6.96 15.02
N ASN A 574 -7.64 -6.18 14.47
CA ASN A 574 -7.93 -5.13 13.49
C ASN A 574 -7.13 -5.32 12.19
N SER A 575 -7.65 -4.80 11.08
CA SER A 575 -7.09 -4.85 9.73
C SER A 575 -6.50 -3.51 9.24
N LYS A 576 -6.25 -2.54 10.12
CA LYS A 576 -5.80 -1.19 9.75
C LYS A 576 -4.61 -1.16 8.80
N LYS A 577 -3.67 -2.09 8.95
CA LYS A 577 -2.50 -2.21 8.11
C LYS A 577 -2.86 -2.65 6.68
N LEU A 578 -3.80 -3.55 6.53
CA LEU A 578 -4.31 -3.99 5.23
C LEU A 578 -5.18 -2.91 4.56
N GLU A 579 -5.99 -2.20 5.34
CA GLU A 579 -6.80 -1.08 4.87
C GLU A 579 -5.95 0.04 4.24
N GLN A 580 -4.74 0.27 4.76
CA GLN A 580 -3.78 1.22 4.16
C GLN A 580 -3.29 0.82 2.76
N LEU A 581 -3.47 -0.45 2.37
CA LEU A 581 -3.20 -0.94 1.01
C LEU A 581 -4.41 -0.82 0.07
N GLY A 582 -5.55 -0.30 0.58
CA GLY A 582 -6.79 -0.09 -0.17
C GLY A 582 -7.81 -1.23 -0.01
N TRP A 583 -7.63 -2.14 0.96
CA TRP A 583 -8.64 -3.16 1.25
C TRP A 583 -9.76 -2.61 2.13
N LYS A 584 -10.98 -3.05 1.86
CA LYS A 584 -12.18 -2.80 2.67
C LYS A 584 -13.14 -3.97 2.55
N ILE A 585 -14.02 -4.12 3.53
CA ILE A 585 -15.16 -5.04 3.42
C ILE A 585 -16.20 -4.40 2.50
N GLU A 586 -16.61 -5.15 1.50
CA GLU A 586 -17.63 -4.73 0.51
C GLU A 586 -18.95 -5.49 0.68
N THR A 587 -18.93 -6.66 1.34
CA THR A 587 -20.12 -7.49 1.51
C THR A 587 -20.87 -7.14 2.79
N ASN A 588 -22.22 -7.27 2.75
CA ASN A 588 -23.06 -7.17 3.92
C ASN A 588 -23.29 -8.56 4.51
N PHE A 589 -22.95 -8.76 5.80
CA PHE A 589 -23.03 -10.06 6.45
C PHE A 589 -24.43 -10.70 6.37
N LYS A 590 -25.50 -9.94 6.69
CA LYS A 590 -26.87 -10.48 6.72
C LYS A 590 -27.37 -10.83 5.32
N GLU A 591 -27.03 -10.05 4.31
CA GLU A 591 -27.39 -10.33 2.92
C GLU A 591 -26.73 -11.61 2.42
N GLU A 592 -25.42 -11.75 2.62
CA GLU A 592 -24.67 -12.93 2.19
C GLU A 592 -25.06 -14.18 2.98
N LEU A 593 -25.32 -14.05 4.29
CA LEU A 593 -25.86 -15.13 5.10
C LEU A 593 -27.23 -15.59 4.57
N THR A 594 -28.09 -14.65 4.17
CA THR A 594 -29.41 -14.96 3.59
C THR A 594 -29.27 -15.70 2.25
N LYS A 595 -28.38 -15.25 1.37
CA LYS A 595 -28.11 -15.93 0.10
C LYS A 595 -27.65 -17.38 0.33
N LEU A 596 -26.68 -17.58 1.25
CA LEU A 596 -26.19 -18.90 1.62
C LEU A 596 -27.28 -19.81 2.22
N ALA A 597 -28.12 -19.25 3.09
CA ALA A 597 -29.19 -20.01 3.75
C ALA A 597 -30.28 -20.49 2.78
N LEU A 598 -30.58 -19.65 1.76
CA LEU A 598 -31.62 -19.91 0.76
C LEU A 598 -31.11 -20.61 -0.51
N SER A 599 -29.79 -20.74 -0.71
CA SER A 599 -29.23 -21.49 -1.85
C SER A 599 -29.66 -22.97 -1.81
N GLU A 600 -29.95 -23.55 -2.95
CA GLU A 600 -30.36 -24.97 -3.13
C GLU A 600 -29.12 -25.90 -3.14
N HIS A 601 -28.26 -25.85 -2.15
CA HIS A 601 -27.10 -26.77 -2.07
C HIS A 601 -27.29 -27.81 -0.97
#